data_33269833b83ab1395e9207949d36dc52
#
_entry.id   33269833b83ab1395e9207949d36dc52
#
_cell.length_a   1.000
_cell.length_b   1.000
_cell.length_c   1.000
_cell.angle_alpha   90.00
_cell.angle_beta   90.00
_cell.angle_gamma   90.00
#
_symmetry.space_group_name_H-M   'P 1'
#
loop_
_entity.id
_entity.type
_entity.pdbx_description
1 polymer ?
#
loop_
_entity_poly.entity_id
_entity_poly.type
_entity_poly.pdbx_seq_one_letter_code
_entity_poly.pdbx_strand_id
1 'polypeptide(L)'
;MFGIVSGLLSHPIAFFESSEALRQKRGLVTADGMGETFQTNVFGHYLLIARLTEAMAGGRVIWTGSAASQLQFKACDYQHVWGDKPYESSKYIVDQIAVPLDQRLRPFGVRCLVAEPGNVCTNFLAGLGLPLFEYLVVGVFYFIRFVLGIARFTINADSGAEGCCYAALADEECVDSRIKYHSQVTRTGKAYVGQFPLVQNKDTAAFLMGRLDGLVKRFDEPK
;
A
#
# COMPACT_ATOMS: atom_id res chain seq x y z
N MET A 1 3.32 -19.22 -17.42
CA MET A 1 2.61 -18.51 -18.49
C MET A 1 1.13 -18.89 -18.58
N PHE A 2 0.76 -20.16 -18.60
CA PHE A 2 -0.64 -20.62 -18.68
C PHE A 2 -1.56 -20.09 -17.56
N GLY A 3 -1.10 -20.03 -16.31
CA GLY A 3 -1.91 -19.53 -15.17
C GLY A 3 -2.25 -18.05 -15.24
N ILE A 4 -1.36 -17.21 -15.77
CA ILE A 4 -1.57 -15.77 -15.95
C ILE A 4 -2.67 -15.51 -16.99
N VAL A 5 -2.60 -16.21 -18.13
CA VAL A 5 -3.59 -16.07 -19.20
C VAL A 5 -4.96 -16.60 -18.77
N SER A 6 -5.01 -17.70 -18.01
CA SER A 6 -6.26 -18.26 -17.46
C SER A 6 -6.92 -17.30 -16.46
N GLY A 7 -6.17 -16.72 -15.52
CA GLY A 7 -6.70 -15.75 -14.56
C GLY A 7 -7.22 -14.48 -15.23
N LEU A 8 -6.50 -13.96 -16.23
CA LEU A 8 -6.90 -12.79 -17.00
C LEU A 8 -8.21 -13.01 -17.77
N LEU A 9 -8.45 -14.22 -18.27
CA LEU A 9 -9.64 -14.55 -19.05
C LEU A 9 -10.86 -14.90 -18.17
N SER A 10 -10.64 -15.52 -16.99
CA SER A 10 -11.75 -15.95 -16.12
C SER A 10 -12.25 -14.84 -15.20
N HIS A 11 -11.34 -14.02 -14.64
CA HIS A 11 -11.67 -12.94 -13.70
C HIS A 11 -10.76 -11.73 -13.91
N PRO A 12 -10.87 -11.00 -15.03
CA PRO A 12 -9.93 -9.96 -15.40
C PRO A 12 -9.83 -8.84 -14.36
N ILE A 13 -10.92 -8.48 -13.71
CA ILE A 13 -10.94 -7.43 -12.69
C ILE A 13 -10.17 -7.87 -11.45
N ALA A 14 -10.53 -9.04 -10.90
CA ALA A 14 -9.86 -9.60 -9.72
C ALA A 14 -8.36 -9.86 -9.99
N PHE A 15 -8.00 -10.25 -11.21
CA PHE A 15 -6.62 -10.46 -11.62
C PHE A 15 -5.76 -9.17 -11.55
N PHE A 16 -6.33 -8.03 -11.94
CA PHE A 16 -5.63 -6.74 -11.86
C PHE A 16 -5.78 -6.05 -10.49
N GLU A 17 -6.79 -6.40 -9.71
CA GLU A 17 -6.98 -5.90 -8.35
C GLU A 17 -6.19 -6.70 -7.31
N SER A 18 -5.92 -7.96 -7.58
CA SER A 18 -5.00 -8.78 -6.80
C SER A 18 -3.60 -8.72 -7.39
N SER A 19 -2.58 -8.90 -6.56
CA SER A 19 -1.21 -9.04 -7.07
C SER A 19 -0.94 -10.41 -7.72
N GLU A 20 -2.00 -11.16 -8.10
CA GLU A 20 -1.87 -12.48 -8.75
C GLU A 20 -1.12 -12.41 -10.08
N ALA A 21 -1.12 -11.26 -10.74
CA ALA A 21 -0.32 -11.00 -11.93
C ALA A 21 1.19 -11.03 -11.65
N LEU A 22 1.60 -10.82 -10.39
CA LEU A 22 3.00 -10.72 -10.00
C LEU A 22 3.43 -11.95 -9.20
N ARG A 23 4.35 -12.73 -9.76
CA ARG A 23 4.96 -13.84 -9.04
C ARG A 23 5.91 -13.28 -7.98
N GLN A 24 5.47 -13.31 -6.72
CA GLN A 24 6.28 -12.85 -5.60
C GLN A 24 7.30 -13.91 -5.19
N LYS A 25 8.52 -13.46 -4.83
CA LYS A 25 9.55 -14.35 -4.27
C LYS A 25 9.22 -14.62 -2.81
N ARG A 26 9.43 -15.86 -2.37
CA ARG A 26 9.23 -16.31 -0.98
C ARG A 26 10.56 -16.53 -0.28
N GLY A 27 10.55 -16.54 1.03
CA GLY A 27 11.70 -16.93 1.85
C GLY A 27 12.88 -15.95 1.78
N LEU A 28 12.67 -14.75 1.23
CA LEU A 28 13.72 -13.75 1.18
C LEU A 28 13.85 -13.07 2.55
N VAL A 29 15.02 -13.23 3.14
CA VAL A 29 15.38 -12.64 4.43
C VAL A 29 16.59 -11.73 4.21
N THR A 30 16.53 -10.54 4.78
CA THR A 30 17.62 -9.55 4.73
C THR A 30 18.76 -9.91 5.66
N ALA A 31 19.89 -9.20 5.55
CA ALA A 31 21.03 -9.36 6.46
C ALA A 31 20.66 -9.06 7.94
N ASP A 32 19.62 -8.27 8.19
CA ASP A 32 19.11 -7.97 9.52
C ASP A 32 18.16 -9.07 10.07
N GLY A 33 17.95 -10.15 9.32
CA GLY A 33 17.09 -11.28 9.72
C GLY A 33 15.59 -10.99 9.63
N MET A 34 15.17 -10.06 8.77
CA MET A 34 13.77 -9.71 8.53
C MET A 34 13.32 -10.11 7.13
N GLY A 35 12.01 -10.36 6.96
CA GLY A 35 11.43 -10.55 5.63
C GLY A 35 11.68 -9.32 4.76
N GLU A 36 12.24 -9.51 3.54
CA GLU A 36 12.67 -8.41 2.66
C GLU A 36 11.54 -7.42 2.36
N THR A 37 10.37 -7.93 1.97
CA THR A 37 9.21 -7.07 1.67
C THR A 37 8.69 -6.34 2.91
N PHE A 38 8.67 -7.01 4.07
CA PHE A 38 8.28 -6.40 5.33
C PHE A 38 9.27 -5.29 5.74
N GLN A 39 10.57 -5.55 5.67
CA GLN A 39 11.58 -4.55 6.01
C GLN A 39 11.50 -3.34 5.10
N THR A 40 11.34 -3.56 3.79
CA THR A 40 11.29 -2.48 2.79
C THR A 40 10.00 -1.65 2.91
N ASN A 41 8.84 -2.32 2.99
CA ASN A 41 7.54 -1.63 2.88
C ASN A 41 6.98 -1.16 4.22
N VAL A 42 7.44 -1.72 5.34
CA VAL A 42 6.87 -1.44 6.67
C VAL A 42 7.93 -0.98 7.65
N PHE A 43 8.88 -1.86 8.02
CA PHE A 43 9.76 -1.58 9.14
C PHE A 43 10.71 -0.41 8.90
N GLY A 44 11.32 -0.32 7.71
CA GLY A 44 12.23 0.79 7.39
C GLY A 44 11.54 2.16 7.50
N HIS A 45 10.31 2.26 7.02
CA HIS A 45 9.51 3.48 7.15
C HIS A 45 9.07 3.74 8.60
N TYR A 46 8.68 2.68 9.34
CA TYR A 46 8.32 2.81 10.74
C TYR A 46 9.48 3.31 11.60
N LEU A 47 10.69 2.75 11.38
CA LEU A 47 11.91 3.19 12.05
C LEU A 47 12.23 4.66 11.71
N LEU A 48 12.09 5.04 10.45
CA LEU A 48 12.28 6.43 10.01
C LEU A 48 11.31 7.38 10.72
N ILE A 49 10.02 7.04 10.78
CA ILE A 49 8.99 7.80 11.47
C ILE A 49 9.35 7.94 12.96
N ALA A 50 9.71 6.84 13.62
CA ALA A 50 10.04 6.84 15.04
C ALA A 50 11.21 7.78 15.36
N ARG A 51 12.21 7.85 14.48
CA ARG A 51 13.39 8.72 14.66
C ARG A 51 13.18 10.16 14.26
N LEU A 52 12.27 10.44 13.35
CA LEU A 52 12.02 11.78 12.83
C LEU A 52 10.78 12.45 13.43
N THR A 53 10.08 11.82 14.36
CA THR A 53 8.80 12.32 14.90
C THR A 53 8.86 13.78 15.32
N GLU A 54 9.87 14.17 16.09
CA GLU A 54 10.02 15.55 16.55
C GLU A 54 10.31 16.54 15.42
N ALA A 55 11.13 16.12 14.45
CA ALA A 55 11.46 16.94 13.28
C ALA A 55 10.28 17.11 12.31
N MET A 56 9.27 16.23 12.40
CA MET A 56 8.07 16.28 11.56
C MET A 56 6.91 17.05 12.20
N ALA A 57 7.14 17.80 13.30
CA ALA A 57 6.07 18.55 13.96
C ALA A 57 5.29 19.44 12.99
N GLY A 58 3.96 19.35 13.02
CA GLY A 58 3.06 20.03 12.09
C GLY A 58 2.93 19.35 10.71
N GLY A 59 3.64 18.24 10.49
CA GLY A 59 3.63 17.49 9.22
C GLY A 59 2.68 16.31 9.19
N ARG A 60 2.77 15.56 8.10
CA ARG A 60 1.95 14.36 7.87
C ARG A 60 2.77 13.20 7.34
N VAL A 61 2.52 12.02 7.88
CA VAL A 61 2.99 10.75 7.35
C VAL A 61 1.88 10.18 6.47
N ILE A 62 2.17 9.98 5.20
CA ILE A 62 1.21 9.38 4.26
C ILE A 62 1.73 8.00 3.85
N TRP A 63 1.09 6.96 4.35
CA TRP A 63 1.38 5.60 3.92
C TRP A 63 0.74 5.32 2.56
N THR A 64 1.53 4.79 1.64
CA THR A 64 0.99 4.27 0.39
C THR A 64 0.36 2.91 0.63
N GLY A 65 -0.96 2.87 0.66
CA GLY A 65 -1.78 1.67 0.75
C GLY A 65 -1.90 0.93 -0.58
N SER A 66 -2.76 -0.10 -0.57
CA SER A 66 -3.10 -0.87 -1.78
C SER A 66 -4.49 -1.50 -1.65
N ALA A 67 -5.19 -1.69 -2.77
CA ALA A 67 -6.39 -2.51 -2.84
C ALA A 67 -6.12 -3.96 -2.46
N ALA A 68 -4.89 -4.43 -2.70
CA ALA A 68 -4.45 -5.77 -2.37
C ALA A 68 -4.19 -6.01 -0.87
N SER A 69 -4.49 -5.06 0.01
CA SER A 69 -4.31 -5.18 1.46
C SER A 69 -5.27 -6.18 2.14
N GLN A 70 -5.89 -7.08 1.36
CA GLN A 70 -6.80 -8.11 1.87
C GLN A 70 -6.01 -9.38 2.16
N LEU A 71 -5.83 -9.75 3.44
CA LEU A 71 -5.04 -10.94 3.73
C LEU A 71 -5.46 -11.77 4.92
N GLN A 72 -5.11 -13.06 4.80
CA GLN A 72 -5.07 -13.99 5.93
C GLN A 72 -3.82 -13.68 6.77
N PHE A 73 -3.95 -12.80 7.75
CA PHE A 73 -2.87 -12.48 8.68
C PHE A 73 -2.54 -13.66 9.57
N LYS A 74 -1.25 -13.97 9.70
CA LYS A 74 -0.73 -15.02 10.60
C LYS A 74 0.25 -14.40 11.59
N ALA A 75 -0.10 -14.36 12.87
CA ALA A 75 0.74 -13.78 13.90
C ALA A 75 2.12 -14.47 14.04
N CYS A 76 2.18 -15.78 13.78
CA CYS A 76 3.44 -16.55 13.82
C CYS A 76 4.39 -16.24 12.66
N ASP A 77 3.86 -15.72 11.54
CA ASP A 77 4.63 -15.27 10.37
C ASP A 77 4.17 -13.86 9.96
N TYR A 78 4.18 -12.93 10.92
CA TYR A 78 3.69 -11.56 10.71
C TYR A 78 4.48 -10.79 9.63
N GLN A 79 5.73 -11.18 9.37
CA GLN A 79 6.54 -10.63 8.28
C GLN A 79 6.26 -11.30 6.93
N HIS A 80 5.44 -12.34 6.93
CA HIS A 80 5.06 -13.12 5.76
C HIS A 80 6.24 -13.63 4.93
N VAL A 81 7.28 -14.13 5.62
CA VAL A 81 8.50 -14.67 5.00
C VAL A 81 8.18 -15.93 4.19
N TRP A 82 7.36 -16.81 4.76
CA TRP A 82 7.03 -18.11 4.16
C TRP A 82 5.72 -18.13 3.37
N GLY A 83 4.94 -17.07 3.49
CA GLY A 83 3.67 -16.93 2.79
C GLY A 83 3.83 -16.60 1.31
N ASP A 84 2.73 -16.75 0.56
CA ASP A 84 2.68 -16.58 -0.90
C ASP A 84 2.56 -15.13 -1.34
N LYS A 85 2.13 -14.25 -0.41
CA LYS A 85 1.69 -12.89 -0.70
C LYS A 85 2.35 -11.86 0.24
N PRO A 86 3.70 -11.75 0.27
CA PRO A 86 4.41 -10.83 1.16
C PRO A 86 4.06 -9.36 0.90
N TYR A 87 3.78 -8.97 -0.34
CA TYR A 87 3.39 -7.60 -0.67
C TYR A 87 2.03 -7.25 -0.04
N GLU A 88 1.00 -8.09 -0.25
CA GLU A 88 -0.33 -7.88 0.32
C GLU A 88 -0.29 -7.84 1.85
N SER A 89 0.52 -8.72 2.45
CA SER A 89 0.74 -8.72 3.89
C SER A 89 1.35 -7.41 4.36
N SER A 90 2.35 -6.88 3.67
CA SER A 90 2.96 -5.61 4.02
C SER A 90 1.96 -4.45 3.95
N LYS A 91 1.08 -4.44 2.94
CA LYS A 91 0.04 -3.42 2.80
C LYS A 91 -1.09 -3.58 3.82
N TYR A 92 -1.43 -4.82 4.19
CA TYR A 92 -2.34 -5.10 5.30
C TYR A 92 -1.79 -4.56 6.63
N ILE A 93 -0.50 -4.79 6.92
CA ILE A 93 0.14 -4.28 8.13
C ILE A 93 0.05 -2.75 8.19
N VAL A 94 0.33 -2.06 7.08
CA VAL A 94 0.19 -0.61 6.98
C VAL A 94 -1.22 -0.15 7.37
N ASP A 95 -2.25 -0.80 6.83
CA ASP A 95 -3.64 -0.49 7.15
C ASP A 95 -3.95 -0.71 8.64
N GLN A 96 -3.39 -1.76 9.27
CA GLN A 96 -3.63 -2.05 10.68
C GLN A 96 -2.94 -1.06 11.63
N ILE A 97 -1.74 -0.60 11.30
CA ILE A 97 -0.95 0.27 12.21
C ILE A 97 -1.26 1.77 12.04
N ALA A 98 -1.91 2.18 10.95
CA ALA A 98 -2.08 3.60 10.61
C ALA A 98 -2.82 4.39 11.71
N VAL A 99 -3.95 3.88 12.22
CA VAL A 99 -4.73 4.57 13.25
C VAL A 99 -4.02 4.63 14.61
N PRO A 100 -3.51 3.52 15.17
CA PRO A 100 -2.75 3.62 16.44
C PRO A 100 -1.48 4.46 16.30
N LEU A 101 -0.85 4.47 15.12
CA LEU A 101 0.30 5.32 14.86
C LEU A 101 -0.12 6.81 14.80
N ASP A 102 -1.24 7.16 14.14
CA ASP A 102 -1.79 8.52 14.16
C ASP A 102 -2.04 9.00 15.60
N GLN A 103 -2.68 8.15 16.42
CA GLN A 103 -2.93 8.46 17.83
C GLN A 103 -1.65 8.72 18.62
N ARG A 104 -0.60 7.94 18.36
CA ARG A 104 0.73 8.09 18.99
C ARG A 104 1.45 9.38 18.56
N LEU A 105 1.30 9.76 17.28
CA LEU A 105 2.00 10.89 16.68
C LEU A 105 1.30 12.24 16.94
N ARG A 106 0.00 12.24 17.20
CA ARG A 106 -0.80 13.46 17.47
C ARG A 106 -0.23 14.39 18.55
N PRO A 107 0.28 13.89 19.71
CA PRO A 107 0.89 14.76 20.72
C PRO A 107 2.10 15.57 20.21
N PHE A 108 2.75 15.09 19.14
CA PHE A 108 3.87 15.77 18.46
C PHE A 108 3.39 16.67 17.31
N GLY A 109 2.07 16.82 17.11
CA GLY A 109 1.51 17.58 16.00
C GLY A 109 1.66 16.89 14.64
N VAL A 110 1.89 15.57 14.60
CA VAL A 110 2.06 14.81 13.35
C VAL A 110 0.83 13.94 13.10
N ARG A 111 0.32 13.95 11.88
CA ARG A 111 -0.76 13.08 11.44
C ARG A 111 -0.21 11.87 10.71
N CYS A 112 -0.95 10.76 10.76
CA CYS A 112 -0.64 9.55 10.02
C CYS A 112 -1.87 9.07 9.26
N LEU A 113 -1.79 9.04 7.93
CA LEU A 113 -2.90 8.77 7.02
C LEU A 113 -2.51 7.69 6.02
N VAL A 114 -3.50 7.08 5.36
CA VAL A 114 -3.28 6.09 4.30
C VAL A 114 -3.91 6.56 3.01
N ALA A 115 -3.14 6.55 1.92
CA ALA A 115 -3.62 6.83 0.58
C ALA A 115 -3.32 5.69 -0.38
N GLU A 116 -4.20 5.45 -1.33
CA GLU A 116 -4.08 4.40 -2.34
C GLU A 116 -4.08 5.01 -3.74
N PRO A 117 -3.00 4.80 -4.54
CA PRO A 117 -2.87 5.41 -5.87
C PRO A 117 -3.76 4.76 -6.94
N GLY A 118 -4.41 3.65 -6.65
CA GLY A 118 -5.09 2.84 -7.66
C GLY A 118 -4.11 2.09 -8.58
N ASN A 119 -4.59 1.69 -9.74
CA ASN A 119 -3.78 0.95 -10.72
C ASN A 119 -3.16 1.93 -11.72
N VAL A 120 -1.88 2.27 -11.48
CA VAL A 120 -1.11 3.20 -12.31
C VAL A 120 -0.21 2.42 -13.26
N CYS A 121 -0.28 2.73 -14.56
CA CYS A 121 0.67 2.24 -15.56
C CYS A 121 1.89 3.18 -15.58
N THR A 122 2.85 2.91 -14.71
CA THR A 122 4.18 3.54 -14.79
C THR A 122 5.14 2.63 -15.52
N ASN A 123 6.42 3.02 -15.62
CA ASN A 123 7.52 2.21 -16.21
C ASN A 123 7.71 0.83 -15.57
N PHE A 124 6.80 0.41 -14.69
CA PHE A 124 6.80 -0.92 -14.08
C PHE A 124 6.77 -2.05 -15.11
N LEU A 125 6.12 -1.84 -16.25
CA LEU A 125 6.07 -2.80 -17.35
C LEU A 125 7.29 -2.70 -18.28
N ALA A 126 8.02 -1.58 -18.27
CA ALA A 126 9.23 -1.39 -19.10
C ALA A 126 10.32 -2.42 -18.79
N GLY A 127 10.36 -2.93 -17.54
CA GLY A 127 11.26 -4.00 -17.13
C GLY A 127 11.01 -5.36 -17.79
N LEU A 128 9.86 -5.56 -18.46
CA LEU A 128 9.54 -6.79 -19.17
C LEU A 128 10.15 -6.86 -20.59
N GLY A 129 10.71 -5.76 -21.10
CA GLY A 129 11.40 -5.72 -22.39
C GLY A 129 10.52 -5.97 -23.63
N LEU A 130 9.19 -5.84 -23.48
CA LEU A 130 8.22 -6.10 -24.54
C LEU A 130 7.32 -4.87 -24.77
N PRO A 131 7.78 -3.88 -25.57
CA PRO A 131 7.05 -2.62 -25.75
C PRO A 131 5.62 -2.80 -26.31
N LEU A 132 5.41 -3.78 -27.17
CA LEU A 132 4.08 -4.09 -27.70
C LEU A 132 3.13 -4.58 -26.61
N PHE A 133 3.64 -5.31 -25.61
CA PHE A 133 2.86 -5.80 -24.47
C PHE A 133 2.46 -4.65 -23.54
N GLU A 134 3.29 -3.65 -23.36
CA GLU A 134 2.93 -2.42 -22.62
C GLU A 134 1.72 -1.73 -23.22
N TYR A 135 1.72 -1.47 -24.52
CA TYR A 135 0.59 -0.84 -25.22
C TYR A 135 -0.68 -1.68 -25.08
N LEU A 136 -0.57 -3.01 -25.15
CA LEU A 136 -1.70 -3.89 -24.95
C LEU A 136 -2.29 -3.76 -23.52
N VAL A 137 -1.44 -3.78 -22.50
CA VAL A 137 -1.87 -3.64 -21.10
C VAL A 137 -2.50 -2.28 -20.85
N VAL A 138 -1.90 -1.20 -21.36
CA VAL A 138 -2.47 0.14 -21.28
C VAL A 138 -3.83 0.19 -21.98
N GLY A 139 -3.95 -0.43 -23.16
CA GLY A 139 -5.23 -0.54 -23.87
C GLY A 139 -6.30 -1.28 -23.06
N VAL A 140 -5.92 -2.39 -22.40
CA VAL A 140 -6.80 -3.14 -21.49
C VAL A 140 -7.24 -2.28 -20.30
N PHE A 141 -6.35 -1.50 -19.71
CA PHE A 141 -6.67 -0.59 -18.60
C PHE A 141 -7.66 0.50 -19.03
N TYR A 142 -7.47 1.09 -20.22
CA TYR A 142 -8.42 2.03 -20.79
C TYR A 142 -9.79 1.38 -21.06
N PHE A 143 -9.81 0.15 -21.58
CA PHE A 143 -11.04 -0.61 -21.78
C PHE A 143 -11.78 -0.86 -20.47
N ILE A 144 -11.08 -1.36 -19.43
CA ILE A 144 -11.64 -1.61 -18.10
C ILE A 144 -12.22 -0.32 -17.51
N ARG A 145 -11.49 0.79 -17.59
CA ARG A 145 -11.96 2.08 -17.09
C ARG A 145 -13.17 2.58 -17.87
N PHE A 146 -13.07 2.66 -19.18
CA PHE A 146 -14.08 3.32 -20.03
C PHE A 146 -15.33 2.46 -20.19
N VAL A 147 -15.18 1.15 -20.45
CA VAL A 147 -16.30 0.25 -20.71
C VAL A 147 -16.90 -0.28 -19.40
N LEU A 148 -16.07 -0.84 -18.50
CA LEU A 148 -16.55 -1.41 -17.25
C LEU A 148 -16.75 -0.36 -16.15
N GLY A 149 -16.18 0.83 -16.28
CA GLY A 149 -16.37 1.94 -15.33
C GLY A 149 -15.66 1.74 -14.00
N ILE A 150 -14.54 0.98 -13.98
CA ILE A 150 -13.81 0.71 -12.74
C ILE A 150 -12.89 1.87 -12.40
N ALA A 151 -13.28 2.62 -11.37
CA ALA A 151 -12.66 3.90 -10.99
C ALA A 151 -11.19 3.80 -10.53
N ARG A 152 -10.73 2.63 -10.09
CA ARG A 152 -9.35 2.41 -9.61
C ARG A 152 -8.29 2.36 -10.71
N PHE A 153 -8.66 2.29 -11.97
CA PHE A 153 -7.72 2.31 -13.08
C PHE A 153 -7.34 3.77 -13.41
N THR A 154 -6.51 4.34 -12.56
CA THR A 154 -6.03 5.73 -12.67
C THR A 154 -5.12 5.92 -13.88
N ILE A 155 -4.35 4.90 -14.25
CA ILE A 155 -3.51 4.75 -15.44
C ILE A 155 -2.28 5.66 -15.42
N ASN A 156 -2.46 6.98 -15.29
CA ASN A 156 -1.34 7.93 -15.25
C ASN A 156 -0.95 8.31 -13.81
N ALA A 157 0.28 8.81 -13.64
CA ALA A 157 0.82 9.15 -12.34
C ALA A 157 0.06 10.30 -11.66
N ASP A 158 -0.37 11.31 -12.42
CA ASP A 158 -1.08 12.47 -11.87
C ASP A 158 -2.40 12.04 -11.23
N SER A 159 -3.21 11.24 -11.95
CA SER A 159 -4.44 10.69 -11.39
C SER A 159 -4.18 9.73 -10.22
N GLY A 160 -3.05 9.01 -10.24
CA GLY A 160 -2.65 8.13 -9.14
C GLY A 160 -2.18 8.89 -7.90
N ALA A 161 -1.65 10.09 -8.05
CA ALA A 161 -1.19 10.92 -6.95
C ALA A 161 -2.33 11.62 -6.19
N GLU A 162 -3.53 11.72 -6.75
CA GLU A 162 -4.65 12.53 -6.23
C GLU A 162 -4.97 12.24 -4.76
N GLY A 163 -5.08 10.97 -4.37
CA GLY A 163 -5.33 10.57 -2.99
C GLY A 163 -4.20 10.93 -2.03
N CYS A 164 -2.95 10.79 -2.47
CA CYS A 164 -1.78 11.17 -1.69
C CYS A 164 -1.70 12.70 -1.52
N CYS A 165 -1.93 13.45 -2.59
CA CYS A 165 -1.95 14.92 -2.56
C CYS A 165 -3.08 15.42 -1.64
N TYR A 166 -4.28 14.85 -1.74
CA TYR A 166 -5.37 15.19 -0.84
C TYR A 166 -5.01 14.92 0.62
N ALA A 167 -4.54 13.72 0.93
CA ALA A 167 -4.14 13.36 2.30
C ALA A 167 -3.02 14.27 2.84
N ALA A 168 -2.14 14.78 1.96
CA ALA A 168 -1.04 15.66 2.35
C ALA A 168 -1.48 17.13 2.55
N LEU A 169 -2.41 17.62 1.73
CA LEU A 169 -2.68 19.07 1.59
C LEU A 169 -4.05 19.51 2.11
N ALA A 170 -5.02 18.60 2.25
CA ALA A 170 -6.36 18.94 2.73
C ALA A 170 -6.32 19.49 4.18
N ASP A 171 -7.28 20.35 4.51
CA ASP A 171 -7.40 20.90 5.85
C ASP A 171 -7.54 19.80 6.91
N GLU A 172 -7.05 20.07 8.12
CA GLU A 172 -7.03 19.09 9.22
C GLU A 172 -8.41 18.51 9.53
N GLU A 173 -9.43 19.32 9.40
CA GLU A 173 -10.83 18.93 9.63
C GLU A 173 -11.39 17.99 8.56
N CYS A 174 -10.75 17.95 7.39
CA CYS A 174 -11.15 17.14 6.24
C CYS A 174 -10.50 15.76 6.21
N VAL A 175 -9.57 15.47 7.14
CA VAL A 175 -8.83 14.22 7.14
C VAL A 175 -9.05 13.41 8.42
N ASP A 176 -9.24 12.09 8.24
CA ASP A 176 -9.42 11.12 9.33
C ASP A 176 -8.50 9.91 9.08
N SER A 177 -7.71 9.54 10.08
CA SER A 177 -6.82 8.36 10.00
C SER A 177 -7.56 7.03 9.87
N ARG A 178 -8.87 6.99 10.14
CA ARG A 178 -9.74 5.83 9.94
C ARG A 178 -10.23 5.69 8.50
N ILE A 179 -9.86 6.62 7.64
CA ILE A 179 -10.23 6.65 6.22
C ILE A 179 -8.99 6.37 5.37
N LYS A 180 -9.15 5.51 4.37
CA LYS A 180 -8.19 5.33 3.27
C LYS A 180 -8.63 6.20 2.09
N TYR A 181 -7.73 7.07 1.63
CA TYR A 181 -7.97 8.01 0.54
C TYR A 181 -7.56 7.38 -0.78
N HIS A 182 -8.53 7.00 -1.59
CA HIS A 182 -8.28 6.33 -2.86
C HIS A 182 -8.24 7.33 -4.00
N SER A 183 -7.17 7.29 -4.78
CA SER A 183 -7.14 7.93 -6.08
C SER A 183 -8.07 7.19 -7.03
N GLN A 184 -9.04 7.87 -7.56
CA GLN A 184 -10.04 7.31 -8.48
C GLN A 184 -10.22 8.20 -9.70
N VAL A 185 -10.76 7.63 -10.76
CA VAL A 185 -11.09 8.35 -11.99
C VAL A 185 -12.48 8.01 -12.47
N THR A 186 -13.15 8.98 -13.05
CA THR A 186 -14.39 8.72 -13.80
C THR A 186 -14.09 7.92 -15.08
N ARG A 187 -15.12 7.42 -15.75
CA ARG A 187 -14.96 6.77 -17.06
C ARG A 187 -14.19 7.62 -18.05
N THR A 188 -14.44 8.94 -18.04
CA THR A 188 -13.80 9.92 -18.93
C THR A 188 -12.42 10.36 -18.46
N GLY A 189 -11.94 9.88 -17.32
CA GLY A 189 -10.59 10.12 -16.81
C GLY A 189 -10.45 11.33 -15.90
N LYS A 190 -11.54 11.96 -15.44
CA LYS A 190 -11.48 13.02 -14.42
C LYS A 190 -11.12 12.38 -13.08
N ALA A 191 -10.00 12.79 -12.49
CA ALA A 191 -9.55 12.31 -11.19
C ALA A 191 -10.41 12.85 -10.05
N TYR A 192 -10.55 12.07 -9.00
CA TYR A 192 -11.19 12.44 -7.74
C TYR A 192 -10.72 11.53 -6.60
N VAL A 193 -10.96 11.94 -5.36
CA VAL A 193 -10.61 11.17 -4.17
C VAL A 193 -11.83 10.43 -3.65
N GLY A 194 -11.77 9.10 -3.61
CA GLY A 194 -12.71 8.25 -2.91
C GLY A 194 -12.27 8.07 -1.46
N GLN A 195 -13.23 8.07 -0.52
CA GLN A 195 -12.97 7.89 0.90
C GLN A 195 -13.60 6.58 1.37
N PHE A 196 -12.79 5.67 1.88
CA PHE A 196 -13.25 4.36 2.32
C PHE A 196 -12.79 4.07 3.75
N PRO A 197 -13.62 3.48 4.61
CA PRO A 197 -13.21 3.11 5.95
C PRO A 197 -12.03 2.13 5.92
N LEU A 198 -11.02 2.37 6.75
CA LEU A 198 -9.97 1.39 7.02
C LEU A 198 -10.55 0.24 7.86
N VAL A 199 -10.44 -0.98 7.33
CA VAL A 199 -10.82 -2.19 8.06
C VAL A 199 -9.71 -2.54 9.04
N GLN A 200 -9.97 -2.35 10.33
CA GLN A 200 -8.99 -2.58 11.38
C GLN A 200 -9.43 -3.66 12.35
N ASN A 201 -8.46 -4.45 12.80
CA ASN A 201 -8.60 -5.35 13.95
C ASN A 201 -7.70 -4.83 15.09
N LYS A 202 -8.30 -4.44 16.22
CA LYS A 202 -7.60 -3.81 17.35
C LYS A 202 -6.51 -4.71 17.94
N ASP A 203 -6.76 -6.00 18.05
CA ASP A 203 -5.80 -6.96 18.62
C ASP A 203 -4.61 -7.15 17.68
N THR A 204 -4.87 -7.27 16.38
CA THR A 204 -3.84 -7.32 15.35
C THR A 204 -2.99 -6.04 15.32
N ALA A 205 -3.65 -4.89 15.39
CA ALA A 205 -2.98 -3.59 15.40
C ALA A 205 -2.05 -3.45 16.63
N ALA A 206 -2.54 -3.80 17.83
CA ALA A 206 -1.76 -3.77 19.06
C ALA A 206 -0.57 -4.75 19.02
N PHE A 207 -0.79 -5.98 18.52
CA PHE A 207 0.28 -6.95 18.30
C PHE A 207 1.36 -6.41 17.37
N LEU A 208 0.97 -5.88 16.21
CA LEU A 208 1.91 -5.35 15.20
C LEU A 208 2.70 -4.16 15.73
N MET A 209 2.04 -3.22 16.40
CA MET A 209 2.71 -2.08 17.03
C MET A 209 3.76 -2.54 18.05
N GLY A 210 3.43 -3.50 18.92
CA GLY A 210 4.38 -4.07 19.88
C GLY A 210 5.58 -4.75 19.21
N ARG A 211 5.36 -5.48 18.08
CA ARG A 211 6.45 -6.10 17.32
C ARG A 211 7.36 -5.06 16.66
N LEU A 212 6.78 -4.02 16.06
CA LEU A 212 7.55 -2.94 15.43
C LEU A 212 8.37 -2.16 16.48
N ASP A 213 7.78 -1.84 17.62
CA ASP A 213 8.51 -1.19 18.74
C ASP A 213 9.67 -2.04 19.25
N GLY A 214 9.47 -3.35 19.37
CA GLY A 214 10.54 -4.27 19.73
C GLY A 214 11.68 -4.32 18.71
N LEU A 215 11.36 -4.21 17.41
CA LEU A 215 12.38 -4.12 16.36
C LEU A 215 13.13 -2.77 16.43
N VAL A 216 12.45 -1.66 16.65
CA VAL A 216 13.11 -0.33 16.81
C VAL A 216 14.14 -0.39 17.95
N LYS A 217 13.75 -0.91 19.13
CA LYS A 217 14.67 -1.06 20.28
C LYS A 217 15.90 -1.87 19.91
N ARG A 218 15.74 -2.99 19.19
CA ARG A 218 16.87 -3.81 18.74
C ARG A 218 17.86 -3.06 17.83
N PHE A 219 17.37 -2.08 17.05
CA PHE A 219 18.20 -1.25 16.17
C PHE A 219 18.84 -0.07 16.89
N ASP A 220 18.39 0.28 18.10
CA ASP A 220 18.98 1.32 18.94
C ASP A 220 20.05 0.76 19.90
N GLU A 221 20.12 -0.56 20.08
CA GLU A 221 21.17 -1.20 20.87
C GLU A 221 22.51 -1.12 20.13
N PRO A 222 23.60 -0.70 20.79
CA PRO A 222 24.93 -0.67 20.18
C PRO A 222 25.33 -2.11 19.79
N LYS A 223 25.80 -2.28 18.55
CA LYS A 223 26.33 -3.55 18.03
C LYS A 223 27.71 -3.83 18.60
#